data_f5edc6ab44392b589f803363fd543e63
#
_entry.id   f5edc6ab44392b589f803363fd543e63
#
_cell.length_a   1.000
_cell.length_b   1.000
_cell.length_c   1.000
_cell.angle_alpha   90.00
_cell.angle_beta   90.00
_cell.angle_gamma   90.00
#
_symmetry.space_group_name_H-M   'P 1'
#
loop_
_entity.id
_entity.type
_entity.pdbx_description
1 polymer ?
#
loop_
_entity_poly.entity_id
_entity_poly.type
_entity_poly.pdbx_seq_one_letter_code
_entity_poly.pdbx_strand_id
1 'polypeptide(L)'
;MIATNWLTRMNPRERRLAYAVAGVLFLLVNLFIWNALLGMSADARAQYAERRADRAAEEVYLTEEKMWQHRADWLKKNQPKSNNPAEASSLLTKVKEIAGRYNVQIENPQIGPVENTPSHQSVSATFETKSSWEPLVHFLYDMQRPESFYVFENVSLMVDANDPTVMEGRFKIAKWFAPTGGK
;
A
#
# COMPACT_ATOMS: atom_id res chain seq x y z
N MET A 1 61.57 27.63 18.78
CA MET A 1 61.77 28.46 19.98
C MET A 1 61.85 29.97 19.60
N ILE A 2 60.81 30.54 18.97
CA ILE A 2 60.84 31.98 18.52
C ILE A 2 59.73 32.81 19.17
N ALA A 3 58.77 32.18 19.87
CA ALA A 3 57.58 32.89 20.37
C ALA A 3 57.73 33.52 21.77
N THR A 4 58.79 33.26 22.49
CA THR A 4 58.94 33.67 23.92
C THR A 4 59.61 35.02 24.12
N ASN A 5 60.33 35.56 23.10
CA ASN A 5 61.07 36.82 23.25
C ASN A 5 60.24 38.07 23.00
N TRP A 6 59.05 38.00 22.44
CA TRP A 6 58.21 39.18 22.17
C TRP A 6 57.42 39.58 23.41
N LEU A 7 56.96 38.65 24.23
CA LEU A 7 56.24 38.94 25.47
C LEU A 7 57.08 39.60 26.56
N THR A 8 58.41 39.47 26.53
CA THR A 8 59.30 40.10 27.50
C THR A 8 59.62 41.55 27.22
N ARG A 9 59.33 42.03 25.99
CA ARG A 9 59.56 43.47 25.57
C ARG A 9 58.34 44.37 25.75
N MET A 10 57.17 43.78 26.14
CA MET A 10 55.93 44.54 26.28
C MET A 10 55.78 45.18 27.64
N ASN A 11 55.15 46.36 27.66
CA ASN A 11 54.76 47.10 28.84
C ASN A 11 53.81 46.27 29.72
N PRO A 12 53.81 46.29 31.06
CA PRO A 12 53.00 45.52 31.91
C PRO A 12 51.48 45.65 31.65
N ARG A 13 51.04 46.73 31.06
CA ARG A 13 49.67 47.00 30.63
C ARG A 13 49.33 46.22 29.33
N GLU A 14 50.20 46.20 28.37
CA GLU A 14 50.05 45.45 27.11
C GLU A 14 50.06 43.92 27.32
N ARG A 15 50.89 43.47 28.25
CA ARG A 15 50.96 42.06 28.61
C ARG A 15 49.65 41.55 29.23
N ARG A 16 48.97 42.35 30.07
CA ARG A 16 47.65 42.01 30.62
C ARG A 16 46.59 41.95 29.50
N LEU A 17 46.67 42.92 28.57
CA LEU A 17 45.74 42.92 27.43
C LEU A 17 45.95 41.71 26.49
N ALA A 18 47.21 41.34 26.22
CA ALA A 18 47.56 40.19 25.43
C ALA A 18 47.02 38.87 26.04
N TYR A 19 47.15 38.72 27.38
CA TYR A 19 46.58 37.56 28.05
C TYR A 19 45.04 37.55 28.06
N ALA A 20 44.40 38.73 28.17
CA ALA A 20 42.96 38.84 28.07
C ALA A 20 42.45 38.44 26.66
N VAL A 21 43.11 38.91 25.61
CA VAL A 21 42.78 38.55 24.21
C VAL A 21 43.03 37.08 23.97
N ALA A 22 44.14 36.51 24.43
CA ALA A 22 44.44 35.10 24.32
C ALA A 22 43.38 34.23 25.05
N GLY A 23 42.93 34.64 26.23
CA GLY A 23 41.87 33.99 26.99
C GLY A 23 40.52 33.99 26.27
N VAL A 24 40.16 35.17 25.69
CA VAL A 24 38.92 35.28 24.88
C VAL A 24 39.00 34.38 23.65
N LEU A 25 40.13 34.40 22.94
CA LEU A 25 40.33 33.53 21.76
C LEU A 25 40.25 32.06 22.13
N PHE A 26 40.85 31.64 23.23
CA PHE A 26 40.77 30.27 23.75
C PHE A 26 39.33 29.88 24.07
N LEU A 27 38.54 30.76 24.69
CA LEU A 27 37.12 30.50 24.97
C LEU A 27 36.33 30.37 23.68
N LEU A 28 36.54 31.22 22.70
CA LEU A 28 35.86 31.16 21.40
C LEU A 28 36.18 29.85 20.66
N VAL A 29 37.42 29.42 20.62
CA VAL A 29 37.84 28.15 20.01
C VAL A 29 37.20 26.97 20.74
N ASN A 30 37.17 26.97 22.08
CA ASN A 30 36.49 25.92 22.85
C ASN A 30 34.99 25.89 22.53
N LEU A 31 34.34 27.05 22.50
CA LEU A 31 32.90 27.12 22.19
C LEU A 31 32.61 26.59 20.79
N PHE A 32 33.47 26.91 19.81
CA PHE A 32 33.36 26.40 18.45
C PHE A 32 33.52 24.86 18.39
N ILE A 33 34.52 24.32 19.09
CA ILE A 33 34.73 22.84 19.17
C ILE A 33 33.54 22.16 19.81
N TRP A 34 33.02 22.68 20.92
CA TRP A 34 31.85 22.13 21.59
C TRP A 34 30.60 22.14 20.70
N ASN A 35 30.39 23.25 19.99
CA ASN A 35 29.26 23.37 19.06
C ASN A 35 29.36 22.34 17.90
N ALA A 36 30.57 22.19 17.34
CA ALA A 36 30.82 21.20 16.28
C ALA A 36 30.60 19.74 16.77
N LEU A 37 31.09 19.40 17.95
CA LEU A 37 30.93 18.08 18.56
C LEU A 37 29.46 17.76 18.88
N LEU A 38 28.72 18.73 19.40
CA LEU A 38 27.29 18.57 19.68
C LEU A 38 26.48 18.40 18.39
N GLY A 39 26.78 19.16 17.33
CA GLY A 39 26.15 19.00 16.03
C GLY A 39 26.37 17.61 15.42
N MET A 40 27.61 17.13 15.38
CA MET A 40 27.94 15.79 14.88
C MET A 40 27.22 14.66 15.64
N SER A 41 27.03 14.82 16.95
CA SER A 41 26.33 13.81 17.77
C SER A 41 24.82 13.80 17.52
N ALA A 42 24.22 14.93 17.18
CA ALA A 42 22.80 15.06 16.84
C ALA A 42 22.51 14.41 15.48
N ASP A 43 23.34 14.68 14.47
CA ASP A 43 23.21 14.11 13.14
C ASP A 43 23.41 12.58 13.15
N ALA A 44 24.37 12.09 13.93
CA ALA A 44 24.56 10.66 14.12
C ALA A 44 23.32 9.99 14.74
N ARG A 45 22.72 10.59 15.77
CA ARG A 45 21.50 10.08 16.40
C ARG A 45 20.30 10.07 15.43
N ALA A 46 20.15 11.11 14.61
CA ALA A 46 19.11 11.18 13.60
C ALA A 46 19.26 10.05 12.56
N GLN A 47 20.46 9.83 12.04
CA GLN A 47 20.74 8.74 11.11
C GLN A 47 20.52 7.35 11.74
N TYR A 48 20.87 7.16 13.00
CA TYR A 48 20.58 5.90 13.69
C TYR A 48 19.07 5.67 13.89
N ALA A 49 18.31 6.72 14.20
CA ALA A 49 16.86 6.62 14.33
C ALA A 49 16.19 6.27 12.99
N GLU A 50 16.61 6.92 11.90
CA GLU A 50 16.14 6.64 10.54
C GLU A 50 16.42 5.19 10.13
N ARG A 51 17.67 4.74 10.25
CA ARG A 51 18.03 3.34 9.94
C ARG A 51 17.31 2.31 10.81
N ARG A 52 16.95 2.67 12.02
CA ARG A 52 16.19 1.80 12.92
C ARG A 52 14.72 1.72 12.50
N ALA A 53 14.14 2.83 12.03
CA ALA A 53 12.80 2.85 11.46
C ALA A 53 12.72 2.04 10.17
N ASP A 54 13.71 2.17 9.28
CA ASP A 54 13.81 1.40 8.04
C ASP A 54 13.90 -0.11 8.31
N ARG A 55 14.75 -0.51 9.25
CA ARG A 55 14.85 -1.94 9.65
C ARG A 55 13.56 -2.46 10.27
N ALA A 56 12.87 -1.67 11.08
CA ALA A 56 11.59 -2.08 11.65
C ALA A 56 10.53 -2.26 10.56
N ALA A 57 10.54 -1.41 9.51
CA ALA A 57 9.68 -1.57 8.35
C ALA A 57 10.04 -2.84 7.54
N GLU A 58 11.33 -3.12 7.34
CA GLU A 58 11.78 -4.34 6.67
C GLU A 58 11.44 -5.63 7.44
N GLU A 59 11.49 -5.63 8.78
CA GLU A 59 11.10 -6.77 9.62
C GLU A 59 9.62 -7.13 9.45
N VAL A 60 8.75 -6.14 9.26
CA VAL A 60 7.33 -6.37 8.96
C VAL A 60 7.18 -7.15 7.65
N TYR A 61 7.89 -6.75 6.59
CA TYR A 61 7.87 -7.46 5.31
C TYR A 61 8.38 -8.91 5.43
N LEU A 62 9.44 -9.15 6.19
CA LEU A 62 9.96 -10.50 6.43
C LEU A 62 8.99 -11.38 7.24
N THR A 63 8.28 -10.78 8.19
CA THR A 63 7.26 -11.50 8.97
C THR A 63 6.06 -11.86 8.11
N GLU A 64 5.68 -10.98 7.20
CA GLU A 64 4.57 -11.20 6.28
C GLU A 64 4.95 -12.11 5.10
N GLU A 65 6.23 -12.30 4.78
CA GLU A 65 6.70 -13.09 3.64
C GLU A 65 6.09 -14.51 3.63
N LYS A 66 6.11 -15.18 4.77
CA LYS A 66 5.53 -16.53 4.91
C LYS A 66 4.04 -16.56 4.62
N MET A 67 3.32 -15.53 5.06
CA MET A 67 1.89 -15.38 4.81
C MET A 67 1.63 -15.16 3.31
N TRP A 68 2.42 -14.31 2.66
CA TRP A 68 2.30 -14.04 1.23
C TRP A 68 2.68 -15.25 0.38
N GLN A 69 3.73 -15.99 0.75
CA GLN A 69 4.09 -17.26 0.11
C GLN A 69 2.96 -18.28 0.23
N HIS A 70 2.37 -18.44 1.41
CA HIS A 70 1.26 -19.36 1.60
C HIS A 70 0.03 -18.99 0.76
N ARG A 71 -0.28 -17.69 0.65
CA ARG A 71 -1.35 -17.19 -0.23
C ARG A 71 -1.04 -17.42 -1.70
N ALA A 72 0.19 -17.19 -2.13
CA ALA A 72 0.62 -17.43 -3.50
C ALA A 72 0.54 -18.91 -3.87
N ASP A 73 0.97 -19.80 -2.98
CA ASP A 73 0.89 -21.25 -3.16
C ASP A 73 -0.57 -21.74 -3.20
N TRP A 74 -1.41 -21.17 -2.34
CA TRP A 74 -2.84 -21.46 -2.36
C TRP A 74 -3.48 -21.03 -3.69
N LEU A 75 -3.20 -19.82 -4.17
CA LEU A 75 -3.68 -19.34 -5.47
C LEU A 75 -3.21 -20.26 -6.60
N LYS A 76 -1.91 -20.55 -6.65
CA LYS A 76 -1.33 -21.43 -7.68
C LYS A 76 -1.97 -22.81 -7.72
N LYS A 77 -2.38 -23.33 -6.56
CA LYS A 77 -3.00 -24.66 -6.43
C LYS A 77 -4.50 -24.65 -6.73
N ASN A 78 -5.20 -23.58 -6.39
CA ASN A 78 -6.66 -23.54 -6.42
C ASN A 78 -7.22 -22.68 -7.55
N GLN A 79 -6.42 -21.78 -8.14
CA GLN A 79 -6.89 -20.90 -9.21
C GLN A 79 -7.31 -21.71 -10.43
N PRO A 80 -8.55 -21.52 -10.93
CA PRO A 80 -9.05 -22.25 -12.07
C PRO A 80 -8.23 -21.94 -13.33
N LYS A 81 -8.01 -22.96 -14.15
CA LYS A 81 -7.38 -22.80 -15.47
C LYS A 81 -8.49 -22.64 -16.49
N SER A 82 -8.45 -21.53 -17.24
CA SER A 82 -9.38 -21.35 -18.36
C SER A 82 -8.79 -21.96 -19.62
N ASN A 83 -9.51 -22.89 -20.21
CA ASN A 83 -9.17 -23.45 -21.52
C ASN A 83 -10.29 -23.22 -22.54
N ASN A 84 -11.38 -22.50 -22.20
CA ASN A 84 -12.57 -22.43 -23.05
C ASN A 84 -13.29 -21.07 -22.97
N PRO A 85 -13.56 -20.42 -24.12
CA PRO A 85 -14.40 -19.23 -24.22
C PRO A 85 -15.82 -19.41 -23.65
N ALA A 86 -16.33 -20.65 -23.58
CA ALA A 86 -17.63 -20.95 -22.99
C ALA A 86 -17.73 -20.60 -21.48
N GLU A 87 -16.62 -20.39 -20.81
CA GLU A 87 -16.62 -19.98 -19.41
C GLU A 87 -17.15 -18.55 -19.19
N ALA A 88 -17.11 -17.71 -20.22
CA ALA A 88 -17.74 -16.39 -20.18
C ALA A 88 -19.27 -16.48 -20.03
N SER A 89 -19.90 -17.42 -20.71
CA SER A 89 -21.35 -17.64 -20.58
C SER A 89 -21.71 -18.28 -19.24
N SER A 90 -20.83 -19.11 -18.67
CA SER A 90 -21.02 -19.70 -17.35
C SER A 90 -21.03 -18.66 -16.22
N LEU A 91 -20.28 -17.55 -16.39
CA LEU A 91 -20.28 -16.44 -15.43
C LEU A 91 -21.68 -15.83 -15.28
N LEU A 92 -22.32 -15.44 -16.37
CA LEU A 92 -23.68 -14.89 -16.34
C LEU A 92 -24.73 -15.90 -15.87
N THR A 93 -24.58 -17.17 -16.23
CA THR A 93 -25.46 -18.22 -15.74
C THR A 93 -25.37 -18.33 -14.23
N LYS A 94 -24.17 -18.28 -13.67
CA LYS A 94 -23.97 -18.35 -12.23
C LYS A 94 -24.49 -17.09 -11.51
N VAL A 95 -24.29 -15.90 -12.07
CA VAL A 95 -24.88 -14.66 -11.55
C VAL A 95 -26.39 -14.78 -11.46
N LYS A 96 -27.05 -15.22 -12.56
CA LYS A 96 -28.51 -15.40 -12.59
C LYS A 96 -29.00 -16.46 -11.60
N GLU A 97 -28.27 -17.57 -11.45
CA GLU A 97 -28.59 -18.62 -10.49
C GLU A 97 -28.61 -18.10 -9.06
N ILE A 98 -27.53 -17.38 -8.66
CA ILE A 98 -27.43 -16.82 -7.30
C ILE A 98 -28.45 -15.71 -7.09
N ALA A 99 -28.63 -14.81 -8.05
CA ALA A 99 -29.64 -13.75 -8.00
C ALA A 99 -31.06 -14.32 -7.84
N GLY A 100 -31.36 -15.40 -8.56
CA GLY A 100 -32.65 -16.08 -8.46
C GLY A 100 -32.96 -16.69 -7.08
N ARG A 101 -31.94 -17.10 -6.32
CA ARG A 101 -32.09 -17.58 -4.93
C ARG A 101 -32.62 -16.52 -3.98
N TYR A 102 -32.25 -15.26 -4.24
CA TYR A 102 -32.59 -14.13 -3.38
C TYR A 102 -33.63 -13.20 -4.01
N ASN A 103 -34.26 -13.57 -5.12
CA ASN A 103 -35.20 -12.76 -5.88
C ASN A 103 -34.62 -11.39 -6.31
N VAL A 104 -33.31 -11.33 -6.59
CA VAL A 104 -32.67 -10.15 -7.16
C VAL A 104 -32.88 -10.16 -8.67
N GLN A 105 -33.50 -9.12 -9.18
CA GLN A 105 -33.70 -8.97 -10.64
C GLN A 105 -32.38 -8.54 -11.29
N ILE A 106 -31.99 -9.23 -12.36
CA ILE A 106 -30.82 -8.89 -13.18
C ILE A 106 -31.30 -8.29 -14.50
N GLU A 107 -30.84 -7.08 -14.76
CA GLU A 107 -31.17 -6.31 -15.96
C GLU A 107 -29.91 -6.04 -16.78
N ASN A 108 -30.08 -5.90 -18.11
CA ASN A 108 -29.02 -5.51 -19.05
C ASN A 108 -27.71 -6.32 -18.92
N PRO A 109 -27.73 -7.66 -18.79
CA PRO A 109 -26.52 -8.45 -18.64
C PRO A 109 -25.70 -8.44 -19.93
N GLN A 110 -24.43 -8.06 -19.84
CA GLN A 110 -23.47 -8.03 -20.95
C GLN A 110 -22.19 -8.76 -20.54
N ILE A 111 -21.60 -9.51 -21.46
CA ILE A 111 -20.30 -10.15 -21.30
C ILE A 111 -19.24 -9.20 -21.87
N GLY A 112 -18.23 -8.90 -21.07
CA GLY A 112 -17.06 -8.14 -21.49
C GLY A 112 -16.04 -9.00 -22.26
N PRO A 113 -15.02 -8.37 -22.82
CA PRO A 113 -13.94 -9.08 -23.49
C PRO A 113 -13.12 -9.92 -22.50
N VAL A 114 -12.43 -10.92 -23.02
CA VAL A 114 -11.41 -11.65 -22.27
C VAL A 114 -10.18 -10.79 -22.19
N GLU A 115 -9.74 -10.49 -20.96
CA GLU A 115 -8.53 -9.74 -20.69
C GLU A 115 -7.42 -10.67 -20.24
N ASN A 116 -6.24 -10.54 -20.83
CA ASN A 116 -5.05 -11.31 -20.49
C ASN A 116 -3.99 -10.38 -19.91
N THR A 117 -3.66 -10.60 -18.63
CA THR A 117 -2.58 -9.91 -17.96
C THR A 117 -1.44 -10.89 -17.64
N PRO A 118 -0.23 -10.43 -17.31
CA PRO A 118 0.85 -11.32 -16.91
C PRO A 118 0.54 -12.17 -15.66
N SER A 119 -0.35 -11.70 -14.80
CA SER A 119 -0.70 -12.34 -13.52
C SER A 119 -1.93 -13.23 -13.58
N HIS A 120 -2.87 -12.95 -14.47
CA HIS A 120 -4.14 -13.68 -14.59
C HIS A 120 -4.82 -13.43 -15.93
N GLN A 121 -5.72 -14.33 -16.29
CA GLN A 121 -6.71 -14.11 -17.33
C GLN A 121 -8.05 -13.80 -16.66
N SER A 122 -8.83 -12.86 -17.20
CA SER A 122 -10.14 -12.54 -16.66
C SER A 122 -11.21 -12.47 -17.74
N VAL A 123 -12.41 -12.83 -17.34
CA VAL A 123 -13.63 -12.63 -18.12
C VAL A 123 -14.58 -11.82 -17.26
N SER A 124 -15.01 -10.68 -17.77
CA SER A 124 -15.91 -9.78 -17.04
C SER A 124 -17.36 -9.87 -17.55
N ALA A 125 -18.29 -9.52 -16.67
CA ALA A 125 -19.68 -9.28 -17.02
C ALA A 125 -20.20 -8.04 -16.30
N THR A 126 -21.00 -7.24 -17.03
CA THR A 126 -21.70 -6.09 -16.45
C THR A 126 -23.19 -6.41 -16.40
N PHE A 127 -23.86 -5.97 -15.36
CA PHE A 127 -25.30 -6.08 -15.22
C PHE A 127 -25.80 -5.04 -14.23
N GLU A 128 -27.09 -4.77 -14.32
CA GLU A 128 -27.82 -3.95 -13.39
C GLU A 128 -28.72 -4.83 -12.51
N THR A 129 -28.97 -4.37 -11.29
CA THR A 129 -29.89 -5.08 -10.37
C THR A 129 -30.92 -4.14 -9.83
N LYS A 130 -32.11 -4.69 -9.54
CA LYS A 130 -33.17 -4.00 -8.85
C LYS A 130 -33.71 -4.91 -7.75
N SER A 131 -33.54 -4.51 -6.50
CA SER A 131 -33.92 -5.33 -5.34
C SER A 131 -33.94 -4.51 -4.06
N SER A 132 -34.63 -5.00 -3.03
CA SER A 132 -34.48 -4.48 -1.67
C SER A 132 -33.09 -4.77 -1.11
N TRP A 133 -32.69 -4.04 -0.08
CA TRP A 133 -31.34 -4.07 0.48
C TRP A 133 -30.91 -5.46 0.98
N GLU A 134 -31.73 -6.12 1.76
CA GLU A 134 -31.39 -7.40 2.40
C GLU A 134 -31.11 -8.52 1.38
N PRO A 135 -31.98 -8.80 0.39
CA PRO A 135 -31.69 -9.75 -0.69
C PRO A 135 -30.43 -9.40 -1.48
N LEU A 136 -30.20 -8.12 -1.75
CA LEU A 136 -29.01 -7.66 -2.46
C LEU A 136 -27.73 -7.98 -1.69
N VAL A 137 -27.70 -7.76 -0.37
CA VAL A 137 -26.54 -8.07 0.48
C VAL A 137 -26.25 -9.59 0.47
N HIS A 138 -27.27 -10.41 0.59
CA HIS A 138 -27.10 -11.86 0.53
C HIS A 138 -26.57 -12.34 -0.83
N PHE A 139 -27.07 -11.77 -1.92
CA PHE A 139 -26.57 -12.01 -3.25
C PHE A 139 -25.08 -11.65 -3.36
N LEU A 140 -24.68 -10.45 -2.92
CA LEU A 140 -23.29 -9.99 -2.96
C LEU A 140 -22.37 -10.89 -2.12
N TYR A 141 -22.83 -11.29 -0.93
CA TYR A 141 -22.07 -12.18 -0.05
C TYR A 141 -21.82 -13.55 -0.69
N ASP A 142 -22.85 -14.17 -1.28
CA ASP A 142 -22.70 -15.46 -1.95
C ASP A 142 -21.82 -15.39 -3.22
N MET A 143 -21.83 -14.24 -3.90
CA MET A 143 -20.96 -14.04 -5.05
C MET A 143 -19.47 -13.91 -4.66
N GLN A 144 -19.16 -13.34 -3.49
CA GLN A 144 -17.78 -13.06 -3.06
C GLN A 144 -17.09 -14.26 -2.37
N ARG A 145 -17.57 -15.47 -2.50
CA ARG A 145 -16.89 -16.63 -1.92
C ARG A 145 -15.50 -16.79 -2.51
N PRO A 146 -14.44 -16.92 -1.68
CA PRO A 146 -13.06 -17.01 -2.17
C PRO A 146 -12.84 -18.12 -3.19
N GLU A 147 -13.53 -19.25 -3.03
CA GLU A 147 -13.41 -20.42 -3.89
C GLU A 147 -14.00 -20.21 -5.29
N SER A 148 -14.84 -19.19 -5.47
CA SER A 148 -15.47 -18.88 -6.74
C SER A 148 -14.57 -18.11 -7.71
N PHE A 149 -13.55 -17.41 -7.18
CA PHE A 149 -12.67 -16.50 -7.93
C PHE A 149 -13.41 -15.39 -8.68
N TYR A 150 -14.59 -14.99 -8.16
CA TYR A 150 -15.30 -13.82 -8.65
C TYR A 150 -14.82 -12.57 -7.92
N VAL A 151 -14.56 -11.53 -8.68
CA VAL A 151 -14.08 -10.23 -8.18
C VAL A 151 -15.02 -9.14 -8.68
N PHE A 152 -15.50 -8.29 -7.78
CA PHE A 152 -16.20 -7.08 -8.16
C PHE A 152 -15.17 -6.02 -8.57
N GLU A 153 -15.14 -5.68 -9.86
CA GLU A 153 -14.27 -4.63 -10.40
C GLU A 153 -14.90 -3.24 -10.22
N ASN A 154 -16.22 -3.18 -10.33
CA ASN A 154 -16.98 -1.94 -10.14
C ASN A 154 -18.31 -2.24 -9.46
N VAL A 155 -18.68 -1.42 -8.49
CA VAL A 155 -19.96 -1.47 -7.79
C VAL A 155 -20.48 -0.05 -7.62
N SER A 156 -21.67 0.22 -8.15
CA SER A 156 -22.38 1.46 -7.95
C SER A 156 -23.78 1.14 -7.43
N LEU A 157 -24.15 1.68 -6.29
CA LEU A 157 -25.44 1.46 -5.65
C LEU A 157 -26.14 2.79 -5.46
N MET A 158 -27.40 2.85 -5.84
CA MET A 158 -28.26 4.02 -5.67
C MET A 158 -29.63 3.56 -5.15
N VAL A 159 -30.31 4.44 -4.44
CA VAL A 159 -31.72 4.22 -4.08
C VAL A 159 -32.57 4.56 -5.30
N ASP A 160 -33.59 3.72 -5.60
CA ASP A 160 -34.52 4.00 -6.69
C ASP A 160 -35.23 5.32 -6.42
N ALA A 161 -35.34 6.15 -7.46
CA ALA A 161 -35.96 7.49 -7.35
C ALA A 161 -37.45 7.46 -7.02
N ASN A 162 -38.13 6.35 -7.35
CA ASN A 162 -39.56 6.18 -7.19
C ASN A 162 -39.93 5.39 -5.92
N ASP A 163 -39.05 4.50 -5.48
CA ASP A 163 -39.27 3.63 -4.30
C ASP A 163 -38.02 3.58 -3.42
N PRO A 164 -37.98 4.28 -2.28
CA PRO A 164 -36.83 4.33 -1.38
C PRO A 164 -36.52 2.98 -0.70
N THR A 165 -37.37 1.97 -0.81
CA THR A 165 -37.11 0.62 -0.28
C THR A 165 -36.35 -0.24 -1.26
N VAL A 166 -36.21 0.19 -2.51
CA VAL A 166 -35.53 -0.51 -3.59
C VAL A 166 -34.19 0.12 -3.87
N MET A 167 -33.18 -0.73 -4.05
CA MET A 167 -31.83 -0.37 -4.48
C MET A 167 -31.64 -0.73 -5.95
N GLU A 168 -31.11 0.21 -6.69
CA GLU A 168 -30.57 0.00 -8.02
C GLU A 168 -29.07 -0.18 -7.93
N GLY A 169 -28.55 -1.28 -8.43
CA GLY A 169 -27.14 -1.59 -8.45
C GLY A 169 -26.61 -1.75 -9.87
N ARG A 170 -25.45 -1.15 -10.16
CA ARG A 170 -24.69 -1.43 -11.38
C ARG A 170 -23.40 -2.10 -10.99
N PHE A 171 -23.15 -3.27 -11.57
CA PHE A 171 -22.04 -4.15 -11.23
C PHE A 171 -21.21 -4.48 -12.46
N LYS A 172 -19.88 -4.48 -12.27
CA LYS A 172 -18.94 -5.15 -13.16
C LYS A 172 -18.21 -6.21 -12.33
N ILE A 173 -18.43 -7.48 -12.65
CA ILE A 173 -17.75 -8.58 -12.02
C ILE A 173 -16.85 -9.30 -13.01
N ALA A 174 -15.74 -9.83 -12.53
CA ALA A 174 -14.83 -10.65 -13.32
C ALA A 174 -14.61 -12.00 -12.64
N LYS A 175 -14.45 -13.03 -13.43
CA LYS A 175 -13.91 -14.32 -12.99
C LYS A 175 -12.45 -14.40 -13.38
N TRP A 176 -11.60 -14.66 -12.40
CA TRP A 176 -10.17 -14.73 -12.59
C TRP A 176 -9.70 -16.18 -12.76
N PHE A 177 -8.80 -16.38 -13.71
CA PHE A 177 -8.19 -17.66 -14.07
C PHE A 177 -6.67 -17.56 -14.01
N ALA A 178 -6.01 -18.70 -13.91
CA ALA A 178 -4.57 -18.76 -14.01
C ALA A 178 -4.08 -18.19 -15.36
N PRO A 179 -2.92 -17.53 -15.40
CA PRO A 179 -2.42 -16.96 -16.64
C PRO A 179 -2.16 -18.07 -17.67
N THR A 180 -2.53 -17.78 -18.94
CA THR A 180 -2.25 -18.68 -20.06
C THR A 180 -0.77 -18.52 -20.44
N GLY A 181 0.09 -19.46 -20.00
CA GLY A 181 1.46 -19.52 -20.45
C GLY A 181 2.50 -18.91 -19.51
N GLY A 182 2.62 -19.45 -18.33
CA GLY A 182 3.87 -19.39 -17.56
C GLY A 182 4.75 -20.58 -17.94
N LYS A 183 5.71 -20.37 -18.87
CA LYS A 183 6.90 -21.22 -18.95
C LYS A 183 7.91 -20.74 -17.94
#